data_cdfa47d16921a685313587dcf7feed89
#
_entry.id   cdfa47d16921a685313587dcf7feed89
#
_cell.length_a   1.000
_cell.length_b   1.000
_cell.length_c   1.000
_cell.angle_alpha   90.00
_cell.angle_beta   90.00
_cell.angle_gamma   90.00
#
_symmetry.space_group_name_H-M   'P 1'
#
loop_
_entity.id
_entity.type
_entity.pdbx_description
1 polymer ?
#
loop_
_entity_poly.entity_id
_entity_poly.type
_entity_poly.pdbx_seq_one_letter_code
_entity_poly.pdbx_strand_id
1 'polypeptide(L)'
;PAICIGENVRGLLSHEKGKTLQGMISILDEIGYNVVPVQVLKAVNYRVPQKRERLILVGVRKDIEIIFEYPKPHRKIYNLEDALKKGELYDCDVPKSKGAKYPDYKKKVLDLIPPKGYWRDLPIDIQKEYMGGSFYLGGGKTGMARRIGWDEPSLTLTCSPAQKQTERCHPDETRPFTVREYARIQTFPDDWEFAGSIAQQYKQIG
;
A
#
# COMPACT_ATOMS: atom_id res chain seq x y z
N PRO A 1 9.74 -17.12 -21.41
CA PRO A 1 9.36 -17.91 -20.20
C PRO A 1 8.06 -18.67 -20.41
N ALA A 2 7.81 -19.71 -19.60
CA ALA A 2 6.58 -20.51 -19.66
C ALA A 2 5.36 -19.69 -19.25
N ILE A 3 5.53 -18.88 -18.21
CA ILE A 3 4.53 -17.96 -17.67
C ILE A 3 5.17 -16.59 -17.53
N CYS A 4 4.43 -15.54 -17.87
CA CYS A 4 4.78 -14.16 -17.56
C CYS A 4 3.70 -13.54 -16.65
N ILE A 5 4.11 -12.71 -15.69
CA ILE A 5 3.21 -12.00 -14.78
C ILE A 5 3.55 -10.50 -14.87
N GLY A 6 2.54 -9.71 -15.22
CA GLY A 6 2.60 -8.26 -15.19
C GLY A 6 1.79 -7.70 -14.02
N GLU A 7 2.36 -6.77 -13.26
CA GLU A 7 1.68 -6.06 -12.16
C GLU A 7 1.59 -4.58 -12.50
N ASN A 8 0.44 -3.97 -12.26
CA ASN A 8 0.26 -2.54 -12.41
C ASN A 8 -0.79 -1.99 -11.45
N VAL A 9 -0.88 -0.68 -11.36
CA VAL A 9 -1.95 -0.01 -10.60
C VAL A 9 -3.30 -0.19 -11.27
N ARG A 10 -4.39 -0.21 -10.48
CA ARG A 10 -5.77 -0.34 -10.98
C ARG A 10 -6.11 0.67 -12.09
N GLY A 11 -5.50 1.86 -12.06
CA GLY A 11 -5.71 2.91 -13.06
C GLY A 11 -5.45 2.47 -14.51
N LEU A 12 -4.64 1.42 -14.74
CA LEU A 12 -4.40 0.89 -16.07
C LEU A 12 -5.68 0.39 -16.76
N LEU A 13 -6.70 -0.04 -16.02
CA LEU A 13 -8.00 -0.44 -16.57
C LEU A 13 -8.68 0.67 -17.37
N SER A 14 -8.52 1.92 -16.94
CA SER A 14 -9.16 3.09 -17.57
C SER A 14 -8.19 3.97 -18.36
N HIS A 15 -6.90 3.67 -18.33
CA HIS A 15 -5.90 4.44 -19.06
C HIS A 15 -6.20 4.40 -20.56
N GLU A 16 -6.27 5.59 -21.16
CA GLU A 16 -6.69 5.77 -22.58
C GLU A 16 -7.99 5.01 -22.94
N LYS A 17 -8.97 5.03 -22.02
CA LYS A 17 -10.23 4.28 -22.17
C LYS A 17 -10.04 2.76 -22.34
N GLY A 18 -9.01 2.20 -21.69
CA GLY A 18 -8.67 0.78 -21.71
C GLY A 18 -7.76 0.35 -22.87
N LYS A 19 -7.44 1.24 -23.82
CA LYS A 19 -6.62 0.91 -25.00
C LYS A 19 -5.22 0.41 -24.65
N THR A 20 -4.59 0.99 -23.63
CA THR A 20 -3.25 0.58 -23.20
C THR A 20 -3.23 -0.87 -22.73
N LEU A 21 -4.17 -1.28 -21.89
CA LEU A 21 -4.27 -2.68 -21.43
C LEU A 21 -4.57 -3.62 -22.59
N GLN A 22 -5.49 -3.23 -23.48
CA GLN A 22 -5.82 -4.04 -24.66
C GLN A 22 -4.61 -4.22 -25.58
N GLY A 23 -3.81 -3.15 -25.80
CA GLY A 23 -2.56 -3.25 -26.57
C GLY A 23 -1.55 -4.22 -25.94
N MET A 24 -1.40 -4.19 -24.62
CA MET A 24 -0.53 -5.16 -23.91
C MET A 24 -1.00 -6.60 -24.12
N ILE A 25 -2.31 -6.84 -24.03
CA ILE A 25 -2.91 -8.16 -24.26
C ILE A 25 -2.65 -8.64 -25.69
N SER A 26 -2.87 -7.77 -26.69
CA SER A 26 -2.64 -8.08 -28.11
C SER A 26 -1.18 -8.46 -28.39
N ILE A 27 -0.23 -7.66 -27.86
CA ILE A 27 1.20 -7.95 -28.01
C ILE A 27 1.56 -9.32 -27.40
N LEU A 28 1.05 -9.64 -26.21
CA LEU A 28 1.29 -10.94 -25.59
C LEU A 28 0.72 -12.09 -26.44
N ASP A 29 -0.46 -11.91 -27.00
CA ASP A 29 -1.06 -12.92 -27.88
C ASP A 29 -0.23 -13.12 -29.16
N GLU A 30 0.23 -12.04 -29.80
CA GLU A 30 1.09 -12.06 -31.01
C GLU A 30 2.42 -12.78 -30.77
N ILE A 31 3.04 -12.60 -29.58
CA ILE A 31 4.31 -13.25 -29.24
C ILE A 31 4.13 -14.66 -28.64
N GLY A 32 2.92 -15.21 -28.69
CA GLY A 32 2.64 -16.61 -28.39
C GLY A 32 2.19 -16.92 -26.97
N TYR A 33 1.52 -15.98 -26.30
CA TYR A 33 0.92 -16.21 -24.97
C TYR A 33 -0.61 -16.16 -25.01
N ASN A 34 -1.24 -17.08 -24.31
CA ASN A 34 -2.65 -16.98 -23.93
C ASN A 34 -2.75 -16.10 -22.68
N VAL A 35 -3.44 -14.97 -22.76
CA VAL A 35 -3.63 -14.08 -21.61
C VAL A 35 -4.85 -14.54 -20.81
N VAL A 36 -4.63 -14.86 -19.53
CA VAL A 36 -5.70 -15.19 -18.58
C VAL A 36 -6.53 -13.93 -18.31
N PRO A 37 -7.86 -14.03 -18.10
CA PRO A 37 -8.69 -12.86 -17.77
C PRO A 37 -8.07 -12.03 -16.65
N VAL A 38 -7.80 -10.77 -16.94
CA VAL A 38 -7.10 -9.85 -16.02
C VAL A 38 -7.92 -9.61 -14.77
N GLN A 39 -7.29 -9.64 -13.60
CA GLN A 39 -7.95 -9.38 -12.33
C GLN A 39 -7.29 -8.23 -11.56
N VAL A 40 -8.09 -7.50 -10.79
CA VAL A 40 -7.61 -6.57 -9.77
C VAL A 40 -7.64 -7.28 -8.42
N LEU A 41 -6.47 -7.60 -7.90
CA LEU A 41 -6.33 -8.25 -6.60
C LEU A 41 -6.21 -7.20 -5.50
N LYS A 42 -6.92 -7.45 -4.37
CA LYS A 42 -6.88 -6.63 -3.16
C LYS A 42 -5.99 -7.34 -2.13
N ALA A 43 -4.87 -6.76 -1.76
CA ALA A 43 -3.90 -7.35 -0.84
C ALA A 43 -4.54 -7.82 0.49
N VAL A 44 -5.53 -7.10 1.00
CA VAL A 44 -6.28 -7.48 2.21
C VAL A 44 -6.93 -8.86 2.12
N ASN A 45 -7.26 -9.33 0.92
CA ASN A 45 -7.85 -10.65 0.70
C ASN A 45 -6.79 -11.77 0.66
N TYR A 46 -5.51 -11.44 0.81
CA TYR A 46 -4.38 -12.38 0.71
C TYR A 46 -3.44 -12.28 1.93
N ARG A 47 -4.03 -12.09 3.11
CA ARG A 47 -3.36 -12.01 4.41
C ARG A 47 -2.41 -10.81 4.57
N VAL A 48 -2.53 -9.78 3.73
CA VAL A 48 -1.73 -8.56 3.82
C VAL A 48 -2.56 -7.47 4.51
N PRO A 49 -2.15 -6.93 5.65
CA PRO A 49 -2.91 -5.92 6.41
C PRO A 49 -2.81 -4.52 5.77
N GLN A 50 -3.07 -4.46 4.46
CA GLN A 50 -2.93 -3.22 3.67
C GLN A 50 -4.00 -3.13 2.58
N LYS A 51 -4.69 -2.01 2.51
CA LYS A 51 -5.63 -1.65 1.43
C LYS A 51 -4.85 -1.27 0.17
N ARG A 52 -4.34 -2.29 -0.56
CA ARG A 52 -3.57 -2.13 -1.80
C ARG A 52 -4.26 -2.93 -2.90
N GLU A 53 -4.59 -2.28 -3.99
CA GLU A 53 -5.19 -2.91 -5.16
C GLU A 53 -4.18 -2.91 -6.31
N ARG A 54 -4.01 -4.07 -6.98
CA ARG A 54 -3.13 -4.21 -8.13
C ARG A 54 -3.80 -5.02 -9.22
N LEU A 55 -3.68 -4.51 -10.43
CA LEU A 55 -4.04 -5.25 -11.63
C LEU A 55 -2.94 -6.29 -11.87
N ILE A 56 -3.35 -7.54 -12.03
CA ILE A 56 -2.46 -8.65 -12.36
C ILE A 56 -2.86 -9.18 -13.73
N LEU A 57 -1.87 -9.23 -14.61
CA LEU A 57 -1.96 -9.79 -15.96
C LEU A 57 -1.06 -11.02 -16.02
N VAL A 58 -1.61 -12.15 -16.42
CA VAL A 58 -0.87 -13.42 -16.55
C VAL A 58 -0.96 -13.90 -17.98
N GLY A 59 0.19 -14.18 -18.57
CA GLY A 59 0.30 -14.84 -19.88
C GLY A 59 0.90 -16.24 -19.73
N VAL A 60 0.23 -17.25 -20.26
CA VAL A 60 0.72 -18.64 -20.35
C VAL A 60 1.12 -18.89 -21.80
N ARG A 61 2.35 -19.36 -22.04
CA ARG A 61 2.83 -19.62 -23.40
C ARG A 61 1.96 -20.69 -24.08
N LYS A 62 1.57 -20.47 -25.34
CA LYS A 62 0.57 -21.27 -26.07
C LYS A 62 0.95 -22.74 -26.28
N ASP A 63 2.26 -23.08 -26.24
CA ASP A 63 2.78 -24.46 -26.39
C ASP A 63 2.77 -25.24 -25.07
N ILE A 64 2.23 -24.65 -23.98
CA ILE A 64 2.21 -25.26 -22.66
C ILE A 64 0.76 -25.47 -22.22
N GLU A 65 0.43 -26.73 -21.90
CA GLU A 65 -0.89 -27.12 -21.39
C GLU A 65 -0.98 -26.86 -19.86
N ILE A 66 -0.98 -25.59 -19.45
CA ILE A 66 -1.18 -25.18 -18.06
C ILE A 66 -2.44 -24.33 -17.96
N ILE A 67 -3.35 -24.73 -17.08
CA ILE A 67 -4.49 -23.93 -16.68
C ILE A 67 -4.06 -23.09 -15.46
N PHE A 68 -3.95 -21.77 -15.63
CA PHE A 68 -3.66 -20.87 -14.52
C PHE A 68 -4.96 -20.42 -13.85
N GLU A 69 -5.02 -20.56 -12.55
CA GLU A 69 -6.09 -20.03 -11.72
C GLU A 69 -5.53 -19.03 -10.69
N TYR A 70 -6.23 -17.90 -10.53
CA TYR A 70 -5.89 -16.97 -9.45
C TYR A 70 -6.16 -17.59 -8.09
N PRO A 71 -5.32 -17.31 -7.08
CA PRO A 71 -5.55 -17.82 -5.74
C PRO A 71 -6.89 -17.31 -5.19
N LYS A 72 -7.59 -18.18 -4.45
CA LYS A 72 -8.87 -17.81 -3.83
C LYS A 72 -8.65 -16.80 -2.70
N PRO A 73 -9.49 -15.74 -2.61
CA PRO A 73 -9.38 -14.76 -1.54
C PRO A 73 -9.71 -15.37 -0.18
N HIS A 74 -8.99 -14.96 0.85
CA HIS A 74 -9.30 -15.29 2.24
C HIS A 74 -10.49 -14.47 2.73
N ARG A 75 -11.29 -15.05 3.64
CA ARG A 75 -12.42 -14.36 4.28
C ARG A 75 -11.97 -13.42 5.41
N LYS A 76 -10.92 -13.80 6.15
CA LYS A 76 -10.38 -13.01 7.25
C LYS A 76 -9.56 -11.84 6.70
N ILE A 77 -9.88 -10.64 7.17
CA ILE A 77 -9.11 -9.43 6.89
C ILE A 77 -8.22 -9.14 8.10
N TYR A 78 -6.93 -9.04 7.84
CA TYR A 78 -5.94 -8.67 8.85
C TYR A 78 -5.82 -7.15 8.94
N ASN A 79 -5.60 -6.63 10.14
CA ASN A 79 -5.50 -5.21 10.45
C ASN A 79 -4.07 -4.82 10.87
N LEU A 80 -3.88 -3.58 11.28
CA LEU A 80 -2.57 -3.10 11.70
C LEU A 80 -2.07 -3.82 12.96
N GLU A 81 -2.95 -4.16 13.89
CA GLU A 81 -2.59 -4.90 15.10
C GLU A 81 -2.02 -6.27 14.76
N ASP A 82 -2.65 -7.01 13.82
CA ASP A 82 -2.14 -8.30 13.34
C ASP A 82 -0.74 -8.21 12.72
N ALA A 83 -0.39 -7.06 12.12
CA ALA A 83 0.94 -6.83 11.56
C ALA A 83 1.99 -6.52 12.62
N LEU A 84 1.65 -5.74 13.67
CA LEU A 84 2.63 -5.14 14.57
C LEU A 84 2.70 -5.82 15.93
N LYS A 85 1.68 -6.58 16.31
CA LYS A 85 1.64 -7.32 17.55
C LYS A 85 1.81 -8.81 17.34
N LYS A 86 2.20 -9.51 18.40
CA LYS A 86 2.21 -10.98 18.42
C LYS A 86 0.82 -11.53 18.13
N GLY A 87 0.74 -12.46 17.19
CA GLY A 87 -0.53 -13.06 16.77
C GLY A 87 -0.36 -14.09 15.65
N GLU A 88 -1.34 -14.14 14.73
CA GLU A 88 -1.35 -15.14 13.67
C GLU A 88 -0.34 -14.85 12.54
N LEU A 89 -0.01 -13.60 12.28
CA LEU A 89 0.95 -13.23 11.23
C LEU A 89 2.40 -13.30 11.73
N TYR A 90 2.63 -12.97 13.01
CA TYR A 90 3.96 -12.93 13.63
C TYR A 90 3.91 -13.47 15.05
N ASP A 91 4.92 -14.20 15.46
CA ASP A 91 5.03 -14.87 16.76
C ASP A 91 5.53 -13.95 17.91
N CYS A 92 5.88 -12.71 17.57
CA CYS A 92 6.32 -11.69 18.53
C CYS A 92 5.82 -10.29 18.10
N ASP A 93 5.88 -9.33 19.02
CA ASP A 93 5.68 -7.92 18.69
C ASP A 93 6.75 -7.44 17.70
N VAL A 94 6.45 -6.39 16.93
CA VAL A 94 7.35 -5.87 15.91
C VAL A 94 8.72 -5.48 16.52
N PRO A 95 9.84 -5.98 15.98
CA PRO A 95 11.18 -5.61 16.46
C PRO A 95 11.45 -4.11 16.30
N LYS A 96 12.15 -3.53 17.27
CA LYS A 96 12.57 -2.11 17.21
C LYS A 96 13.44 -1.86 15.98
N SER A 97 13.15 -0.80 15.26
CA SER A 97 13.95 -0.37 14.12
C SER A 97 13.98 1.14 13.99
N LYS A 98 14.91 1.65 13.20
CA LYS A 98 14.96 3.08 12.86
C LYS A 98 13.82 3.43 11.90
N GLY A 99 13.43 4.72 11.89
CA GLY A 99 12.39 5.22 11.00
C GLY A 99 12.59 6.70 10.67
N ALA A 100 11.78 7.19 9.73
CA ALA A 100 11.69 8.61 9.43
C ALA A 100 11.04 9.37 10.58
N LYS A 101 11.24 10.68 10.61
CA LYS A 101 10.62 11.59 11.58
C LYS A 101 9.79 12.63 10.85
N TYR A 102 8.73 13.07 11.47
CA TYR A 102 8.01 14.26 11.00
C TYR A 102 8.77 15.53 11.39
N PRO A 103 8.81 16.55 10.52
CA PRO A 103 9.18 17.90 10.93
C PRO A 103 8.24 18.44 12.02
N ASP A 104 8.72 19.32 12.88
CA ASP A 104 7.96 19.80 14.07
C ASP A 104 6.60 20.42 13.70
N TYR A 105 6.54 21.21 12.63
CA TYR A 105 5.27 21.81 12.17
C TYR A 105 4.23 20.74 11.80
N LYS A 106 4.67 19.67 11.16
CA LYS A 106 3.80 18.54 10.77
C LYS A 106 3.38 17.72 11.99
N LYS A 107 4.32 17.49 12.91
CA LYS A 107 4.04 16.78 14.15
C LYS A 107 2.95 17.49 14.95
N LYS A 108 3.02 18.80 15.13
CA LYS A 108 1.99 19.60 15.81
C LYS A 108 0.58 19.41 15.21
N VAL A 109 0.48 19.35 13.89
CA VAL A 109 -0.81 19.10 13.20
C VAL A 109 -1.29 17.67 13.43
N LEU A 110 -0.40 16.69 13.29
CA LEU A 110 -0.75 15.27 13.43
C LEU A 110 -1.06 14.90 14.90
N ASP A 111 -0.55 15.64 15.90
CA ASP A 111 -0.89 15.46 17.30
C ASP A 111 -2.40 15.73 17.57
N LEU A 112 -3.05 16.53 16.73
CA LEU A 112 -4.48 16.83 16.82
C LEU A 112 -5.37 15.79 16.14
N ILE A 113 -4.79 14.86 15.37
CA ILE A 113 -5.54 13.84 14.61
C ILE A 113 -5.77 12.62 15.49
N PRO A 114 -7.02 12.22 15.73
CA PRO A 114 -7.33 11.01 16.50
C PRO A 114 -6.98 9.74 15.69
N PRO A 115 -6.88 8.57 16.33
CA PRO A 115 -6.81 7.29 15.64
C PRO A 115 -7.93 7.15 14.60
N LYS A 116 -7.61 6.63 13.40
CA LYS A 116 -8.48 6.56 12.21
C LYS A 116 -8.83 7.92 11.59
N GLY A 117 -8.41 9.02 12.19
CA GLY A 117 -8.66 10.38 11.72
C GLY A 117 -7.76 10.78 10.54
N TYR A 118 -8.09 11.92 9.96
CA TYR A 118 -7.36 12.52 8.86
C TYR A 118 -7.59 14.04 8.84
N TRP A 119 -7.09 14.75 7.87
CA TRP A 119 -7.09 16.23 7.83
C TRP A 119 -8.47 16.90 8.09
N ARG A 120 -9.59 16.22 7.79
CA ARG A 120 -10.93 16.79 8.04
C ARG A 120 -11.35 16.79 9.50
N ASP A 121 -10.66 16.06 10.36
CA ASP A 121 -10.90 16.04 11.81
C ASP A 121 -10.19 17.20 12.53
N LEU A 122 -9.39 17.98 11.80
CA LEU A 122 -8.76 19.21 12.32
C LEU A 122 -9.76 20.37 12.42
N PRO A 123 -9.51 21.37 13.28
CA PRO A 123 -10.18 22.67 13.22
C PRO A 123 -10.06 23.30 11.83
N ILE A 124 -11.09 24.04 11.40
CA ILE A 124 -11.21 24.53 10.02
C ILE A 124 -10.08 25.46 9.58
N ASP A 125 -9.56 26.27 10.49
CA ASP A 125 -8.40 27.15 10.28
C ASP A 125 -7.13 26.34 10.04
N ILE A 126 -6.88 25.32 10.84
CA ILE A 126 -5.75 24.40 10.67
C ILE A 126 -5.89 23.58 9.39
N GLN A 127 -7.13 23.13 9.03
CA GLN A 127 -7.36 22.48 7.75
C GLN A 127 -6.90 23.36 6.59
N LYS A 128 -7.33 24.62 6.56
CA LYS A 128 -6.97 25.58 5.50
C LYS A 128 -5.47 25.81 5.42
N GLU A 129 -4.84 26.04 6.55
CA GLU A 129 -3.39 26.26 6.66
C GLU A 129 -2.61 25.03 6.18
N TYR A 130 -2.91 23.85 6.74
CA TYR A 130 -2.21 22.61 6.44
C TYR A 130 -2.40 22.16 4.99
N MET A 131 -3.63 22.23 4.49
CA MET A 131 -3.95 21.81 3.12
C MET A 131 -3.50 22.83 2.08
N GLY A 132 -3.49 24.13 2.42
CA GLY A 132 -3.19 25.20 1.48
C GLY A 132 -4.13 25.16 0.25
N GLY A 133 -3.61 25.38 -0.94
CA GLY A 133 -4.40 25.33 -2.17
C GLY A 133 -5.16 24.02 -2.39
N SER A 134 -4.65 22.90 -1.85
CA SER A 134 -5.34 21.61 -1.93
C SER A 134 -6.66 21.57 -1.19
N PHE A 135 -6.90 22.49 -0.24
CA PHE A 135 -8.17 22.56 0.49
C PHE A 135 -9.36 22.79 -0.45
N TYR A 136 -9.18 23.63 -1.45
CA TYR A 136 -10.22 24.05 -2.38
C TYR A 136 -10.38 23.12 -3.59
N LEU A 137 -9.49 22.12 -3.76
CA LEU A 137 -9.57 21.17 -4.86
C LEU A 137 -10.51 20.02 -4.51
N GLY A 138 -11.15 19.43 -5.52
CA GLY A 138 -11.97 18.22 -5.38
C GLY A 138 -11.19 16.98 -4.91
N GLY A 139 -11.91 15.90 -4.63
CA GLY A 139 -11.38 14.61 -4.17
C GLY A 139 -11.33 14.46 -2.65
N GLY A 140 -11.29 13.21 -2.20
CA GLY A 140 -11.38 12.88 -0.76
C GLY A 140 -10.12 13.15 0.04
N LYS A 141 -8.94 13.10 -0.59
CA LYS A 141 -7.61 13.35 0.02
C LYS A 141 -7.40 12.59 1.35
N THR A 142 -7.96 11.40 1.45
CA THR A 142 -8.01 10.58 2.67
C THR A 142 -6.64 10.13 3.19
N GLY A 143 -5.59 10.34 2.40
CA GLY A 143 -4.21 10.02 2.77
C GLY A 143 -3.43 11.19 3.39
N MET A 144 -4.04 12.38 3.51
CA MET A 144 -3.37 13.56 4.08
C MET A 144 -3.67 13.65 5.58
N ALA A 145 -2.63 13.91 6.39
CA ALA A 145 -2.68 13.90 7.85
C ALA A 145 -3.41 12.65 8.40
N ARG A 146 -3.11 11.49 7.84
CA ARG A 146 -3.81 10.24 8.18
C ARG A 146 -3.13 9.52 9.33
N ARG A 147 -3.83 9.35 10.45
CA ARG A 147 -3.46 8.45 11.53
C ARG A 147 -4.20 7.11 11.36
N ILE A 148 -3.47 6.01 11.34
CA ILE A 148 -4.07 4.68 11.18
C ILE A 148 -4.62 4.18 12.52
N GLY A 149 -5.70 3.39 12.51
CA GLY A 149 -6.19 2.70 13.70
C GLY A 149 -5.62 1.29 13.82
N TRP A 150 -5.57 0.75 15.04
CA TRP A 150 -5.13 -0.63 15.28
C TRP A 150 -6.02 -1.66 14.60
N ASP A 151 -7.32 -1.42 14.59
CA ASP A 151 -8.38 -2.32 14.10
C ASP A 151 -8.76 -2.07 12.63
N GLU A 152 -7.88 -1.49 11.84
CA GLU A 152 -8.04 -1.36 10.39
C GLU A 152 -6.77 -1.76 9.63
N PRO A 153 -6.90 -2.27 8.39
CA PRO A 153 -5.74 -2.42 7.51
C PRO A 153 -5.12 -1.06 7.17
N SER A 154 -3.80 -0.99 7.13
CA SER A 154 -3.11 0.23 6.67
C SER A 154 -3.57 0.61 5.25
N LEU A 155 -3.57 1.88 4.95
CA LEU A 155 -3.67 2.34 3.56
C LEU A 155 -2.40 1.95 2.80
N THR A 156 -2.46 2.00 1.47
CA THR A 156 -1.29 1.72 0.62
C THR A 156 -0.06 2.45 1.09
N LEU A 157 1.00 1.72 1.40
CA LEU A 157 2.31 2.27 1.72
C LEU A 157 3.02 2.72 0.44
N THR A 158 3.76 3.81 0.55
CA THR A 158 4.53 4.41 -0.55
C THR A 158 6.00 4.50 -0.19
N CYS A 159 6.85 4.81 -1.15
CA CYS A 159 8.31 4.92 -0.96
C CYS A 159 8.75 5.98 0.07
N SER A 160 7.85 6.88 0.50
CA SER A 160 8.15 7.93 1.48
C SER A 160 7.06 8.02 2.55
N PRO A 161 7.32 7.57 3.78
CA PRO A 161 6.31 7.47 4.84
C PRO A 161 5.86 8.84 5.39
N ALA A 162 6.63 9.89 5.16
CA ALA A 162 6.35 11.26 5.64
C ALA A 162 5.85 12.21 4.54
N GLN A 163 5.53 11.68 3.34
CA GLN A 163 5.02 12.48 2.23
C GLN A 163 3.60 12.97 2.53
N LYS A 164 3.34 14.27 2.34
CA LYS A 164 2.08 14.94 2.73
C LYS A 164 0.81 14.28 2.16
N GLN A 165 0.87 13.75 0.96
CA GLN A 165 -0.29 13.16 0.29
C GLN A 165 -0.59 11.70 0.71
N THR A 166 0.39 11.04 1.31
CA THR A 166 0.35 9.60 1.63
C THR A 166 0.88 9.32 3.03
N GLU A 167 0.60 10.20 3.98
CA GLU A 167 0.98 10.04 5.37
C GLU A 167 0.35 8.81 6.00
N ARG A 168 1.14 8.11 6.81
CA ARG A 168 0.72 6.95 7.59
C ARG A 168 1.30 7.11 8.99
N CYS A 169 0.58 7.87 9.83
CA CYS A 169 0.96 8.08 11.22
C CYS A 169 0.62 6.84 12.05
N HIS A 170 1.52 6.48 12.96
CA HIS A 170 1.30 5.41 13.93
C HIS A 170 0.08 5.73 14.81
N PRO A 171 -0.70 4.73 15.26
CA PRO A 171 -1.91 4.94 16.06
C PRO A 171 -1.69 5.76 17.33
N ASP A 172 -0.70 5.37 18.13
CA ASP A 172 -0.46 5.92 19.47
C ASP A 172 0.63 7.00 19.49
N GLU A 173 1.55 6.98 18.53
CA GLU A 173 2.70 7.87 18.49
C GLU A 173 2.64 8.76 17.26
N THR A 174 2.91 10.07 17.42
CA THR A 174 2.93 10.99 16.29
C THR A 174 4.26 10.90 15.53
N ARG A 175 4.37 9.86 14.77
CA ARG A 175 5.51 9.53 13.91
C ARG A 175 5.08 8.69 12.70
N PRO A 176 5.86 8.65 11.62
CA PRO A 176 5.71 7.62 10.60
C PRO A 176 5.99 6.22 11.19
N PHE A 177 5.49 5.18 10.54
CA PHE A 177 5.92 3.82 10.86
C PHE A 177 7.43 3.67 10.64
N THR A 178 8.10 2.92 11.51
CA THR A 178 9.52 2.54 11.36
C THR A 178 9.72 1.60 10.16
N VAL A 179 10.97 1.35 9.78
CA VAL A 179 11.27 0.44 8.64
C VAL A 179 10.69 -0.95 8.87
N ARG A 180 10.82 -1.52 10.07
CA ARG A 180 10.30 -2.88 10.36
C ARG A 180 8.77 -2.91 10.43
N GLU A 181 8.14 -1.89 11.00
CA GLU A 181 6.67 -1.76 10.96
C GLU A 181 6.17 -1.68 9.51
N TYR A 182 6.84 -0.89 8.66
CA TYR A 182 6.54 -0.77 7.24
C TYR A 182 6.66 -2.11 6.51
N ALA A 183 7.73 -2.86 6.80
CA ALA A 183 7.96 -4.18 6.23
C ALA A 183 6.89 -5.19 6.63
N ARG A 184 6.53 -5.26 7.93
CA ARG A 184 5.48 -6.16 8.42
C ARG A 184 4.10 -5.84 7.85
N ILE A 185 3.76 -4.57 7.63
CA ILE A 185 2.50 -4.18 6.97
C ILE A 185 2.45 -4.73 5.53
N GLN A 186 3.59 -4.95 4.90
CA GLN A 186 3.70 -5.60 3.58
C GLN A 186 4.03 -7.11 3.69
N THR A 187 3.98 -7.66 4.91
CA THR A 187 4.22 -9.08 5.22
C THR A 187 5.62 -9.61 4.90
N PHE A 188 6.64 -8.73 4.93
CA PHE A 188 8.02 -9.18 4.94
C PHE A 188 8.34 -9.92 6.25
N PRO A 189 9.09 -11.03 6.21
CA PRO A 189 9.57 -11.69 7.42
C PRO A 189 10.60 -10.81 8.16
N ASP A 190 10.74 -11.02 9.47
CA ASP A 190 11.58 -10.16 10.30
C ASP A 190 13.09 -10.32 10.08
N ASP A 191 13.51 -11.44 9.55
CA ASP A 191 14.89 -11.73 9.15
C ASP A 191 15.26 -11.13 7.79
N TRP A 192 14.29 -10.57 7.03
CA TRP A 192 14.59 -9.91 5.78
C TRP A 192 15.35 -8.61 5.99
N GLU A 193 16.54 -8.53 5.42
CA GLU A 193 17.40 -7.35 5.51
C GLU A 193 17.19 -6.39 4.35
N PHE A 194 17.06 -5.11 4.66
CA PHE A 194 16.97 -4.04 3.67
C PHE A 194 18.31 -3.28 3.63
N ALA A 195 18.89 -3.15 2.46
CA ALA A 195 20.17 -2.48 2.26
C ALA A 195 20.07 -0.95 2.20
N GLY A 196 21.17 -0.28 2.55
CA GLY A 196 21.34 1.15 2.34
C GLY A 196 20.73 2.04 3.43
N SER A 197 20.54 3.31 3.10
CA SER A 197 20.00 4.33 4.02
C SER A 197 18.52 4.05 4.35
N ILE A 198 18.01 4.62 5.46
CA ILE A 198 16.59 4.51 5.85
C ILE A 198 15.65 4.88 4.69
N ALA A 199 15.97 5.94 3.94
CA ALA A 199 15.17 6.34 2.78
C ALA A 199 15.18 5.28 1.65
N GLN A 200 16.31 4.63 1.42
CA GLN A 200 16.42 3.53 0.46
C GLN A 200 15.66 2.29 0.92
N GLN A 201 15.69 1.98 2.22
CA GLN A 201 14.92 0.88 2.80
C GLN A 201 13.40 1.09 2.62
N TYR A 202 12.89 2.29 2.86
CA TYR A 202 11.46 2.58 2.56
C TYR A 202 11.13 2.43 1.07
N LYS A 203 12.04 2.79 0.16
CA LYS A 203 11.83 2.60 -1.29
C LYS A 203 11.79 1.13 -1.70
N GLN A 204 12.50 0.26 -1.00
CA GLN A 204 12.47 -1.19 -1.26
C GLN A 204 11.15 -1.82 -0.77
N ILE A 205 10.53 -1.25 0.25
CA ILE A 205 9.31 -1.77 0.87
C ILE A 205 8.06 -1.20 0.18
N GLY A 206 8.01 0.11 -0.08
CA GLY A 206 6.81 0.85 -0.49
C GLY A 206 6.50 0.96 -1.97
#